data_89839c6b87e79a8da7370a43ea140c05
#
_entry.id   89839c6b87e79a8da7370a43ea140c05
#
_cell.length_a   1.000
_cell.length_b   1.000
_cell.length_c   1.000
_cell.angle_alpha   90.00
_cell.angle_beta   90.00
_cell.angle_gamma   90.00
#
_symmetry.space_group_name_H-M   'P 1'
#
loop_
_entity.id
_entity.type
_entity.pdbx_description
1 polymer ?
#
loop_
_entity_poly.entity_id
_entity_poly.type
_entity_poly.pdbx_seq_one_letter_code
_entity_poly.pdbx_strand_id
1 'polypeptide(L)'
;MEAQFVEESDGLTFWLARPQDYDEVMVISQDIYQGNDYLPHRYHTWMTERERVVILGKRKWKLVALNSALLVDGGQTVVLEGLRVCPSERGRGVAGVIQRVTDRYIKQVYPSVTTKRLTRSDNPGPEKLSKFIFLACRAILSLFGEAERFKGFVSGLKTKLESTEKSDGNNQKLFVLKDIHQLKAILLDPDLSLRLQLPGGAIIQDWQPLKPMESNLEILERRNLTWMVDCFDDKPMFMSFHTPPYPVPFNGGSLMLNIDMFGTDVFIAKKALIAHLEQVIEEIHGSVVVHVYMPQTFWEAMRQFCEGDEGVKQYMDYWEQQFLEKEMS
;
A
#
# COMPACT_ATOMS: atom_id res chain seq x y z
N MET A 1 -2.26 26.64 -14.01
CA MET A 1 -2.40 27.31 -12.70
C MET A 1 -1.02 27.75 -12.23
N GLU A 2 -0.91 28.94 -11.64
CA GLU A 2 0.34 29.38 -11.02
C GLU A 2 0.75 28.49 -9.85
N ALA A 3 2.07 28.43 -9.57
CA ALA A 3 2.58 27.66 -8.46
C ALA A 3 2.17 28.33 -7.14
N GLN A 4 1.52 27.60 -6.25
CA GLN A 4 1.15 28.14 -4.94
C GLN A 4 2.33 27.96 -3.97
N PHE A 5 2.86 29.09 -3.51
CA PHE A 5 3.90 29.15 -2.48
C PHE A 5 3.31 28.77 -1.12
N VAL A 6 4.05 27.96 -0.38
CA VAL A 6 3.69 27.53 0.99
C VAL A 6 4.47 28.32 2.03
N GLU A 7 5.79 28.17 2.05
CA GLU A 7 6.68 28.88 2.98
C GLU A 7 8.15 28.77 2.54
N GLU A 8 9.03 29.51 3.25
CA GLU A 8 10.49 29.35 3.19
C GLU A 8 11.00 28.88 4.55
N SER A 9 11.86 27.85 4.54
CA SER A 9 12.47 27.31 5.78
C SER A 9 13.80 26.64 5.46
N ASP A 10 14.81 26.85 6.31
CA ASP A 10 16.13 26.22 6.22
C ASP A 10 16.81 26.38 4.83
N GLY A 11 16.62 27.54 4.19
CA GLY A 11 17.14 27.84 2.85
C GLY A 11 16.52 27.03 1.71
N LEU A 12 15.32 26.54 1.94
CA LEU A 12 14.46 25.89 0.97
C LEU A 12 13.15 26.65 0.82
N THR A 13 12.62 26.72 -0.40
CA THR A 13 11.26 27.21 -0.68
C THR A 13 10.33 26.02 -0.90
N PHE A 14 9.10 26.11 -0.38
CA PHE A 14 8.12 25.05 -0.46
C PHE A 14 6.89 25.49 -1.25
N TRP A 15 6.38 24.57 -2.06
CA TRP A 15 5.31 24.84 -3.04
C TRP A 15 4.33 23.66 -3.08
N LEU A 16 3.07 23.92 -3.37
CA LEU A 16 2.15 22.84 -3.72
C LEU A 16 2.49 22.29 -5.10
N ALA A 17 2.48 20.96 -5.20
CA ALA A 17 2.77 20.25 -6.45
C ALA A 17 1.67 20.48 -7.51
N ARG A 18 2.06 20.40 -8.77
CA ARG A 18 1.18 20.56 -9.94
C ARG A 18 1.45 19.43 -10.93
N PRO A 19 0.52 19.11 -11.84
CA PRO A 19 0.75 18.09 -12.87
C PRO A 19 2.03 18.29 -13.68
N GLN A 20 2.39 19.54 -14.00
CA GLN A 20 3.59 19.89 -14.79
C GLN A 20 4.92 19.75 -14.03
N ASP A 21 4.91 19.51 -12.73
CA ASP A 21 6.13 19.25 -11.96
C ASP A 21 6.59 17.79 -12.07
N TYR A 22 5.86 16.94 -12.84
CA TYR A 22 6.10 15.50 -12.98
C TYR A 22 7.55 15.16 -13.34
N ASP A 23 8.09 15.76 -14.40
CA ASP A 23 9.44 15.43 -14.88
C ASP A 23 10.52 15.74 -13.83
N GLU A 24 10.41 16.88 -13.14
CA GLU A 24 11.32 17.22 -12.03
C GLU A 24 11.21 16.23 -10.87
N VAL A 25 9.99 15.76 -10.58
CA VAL A 25 9.73 14.75 -9.53
C VAL A 25 10.34 13.41 -9.93
N MET A 26 10.23 12.99 -11.19
CA MET A 26 10.86 11.75 -11.67
C MET A 26 12.39 11.79 -11.55
N VAL A 27 13.01 12.94 -11.78
CA VAL A 27 14.47 13.10 -11.61
C VAL A 27 14.92 12.82 -10.17
N ILE A 28 14.18 13.27 -9.15
CA ILE A 28 14.52 13.03 -7.74
C ILE A 28 14.07 11.65 -7.22
N SER A 29 13.27 10.92 -8.02
CA SER A 29 12.71 9.62 -7.68
C SER A 29 13.49 8.44 -8.27
N GLN A 30 14.67 8.68 -8.81
CA GLN A 30 15.52 7.61 -9.34
C GLN A 30 15.97 6.65 -8.22
N ASP A 31 15.99 5.36 -8.52
CA ASP A 31 16.42 4.26 -7.64
C ASP A 31 15.64 4.15 -6.30
N ILE A 32 14.40 4.66 -6.28
CA ILE A 32 13.52 4.51 -5.12
C ILE A 32 12.97 3.08 -5.06
N TYR A 33 12.97 2.51 -3.86
CA TYR A 33 12.45 1.16 -3.56
C TYR A 33 13.00 0.06 -4.48
N GLN A 34 14.28 0.19 -4.92
CA GLN A 34 14.90 -0.78 -5.83
C GLN A 34 14.13 -0.96 -7.14
N GLY A 35 13.49 0.10 -7.63
CA GLY A 35 12.67 0.08 -8.83
C GLY A 35 11.19 -0.19 -8.62
N ASN A 36 10.75 -0.60 -7.43
CA ASN A 36 9.32 -0.81 -7.13
C ASN A 36 8.60 0.51 -6.81
N ASP A 37 9.00 1.61 -7.46
CA ASP A 37 8.41 2.92 -7.21
C ASP A 37 7.06 3.07 -7.91
N TYR A 38 6.01 3.27 -7.13
CA TYR A 38 4.64 3.51 -7.60
C TYR A 38 4.40 4.94 -8.07
N LEU A 39 5.28 5.89 -7.71
CA LEU A 39 5.01 7.31 -7.93
C LEU A 39 4.91 7.69 -9.42
N PRO A 40 5.71 7.13 -10.35
CA PRO A 40 5.55 7.41 -11.77
C PRO A 40 4.12 7.15 -12.28
N HIS A 41 3.50 6.05 -11.82
CA HIS A 41 2.13 5.72 -12.17
C HIS A 41 1.10 6.59 -11.44
N ARG A 42 1.34 6.92 -10.16
CA ARG A 42 0.33 7.56 -9.29
C ARG A 42 0.37 9.07 -9.25
N TYR A 43 1.43 9.72 -9.72
CA TYR A 43 1.61 11.16 -9.55
C TYR A 43 0.44 11.99 -10.10
N HIS A 44 0.01 11.71 -11.32
CA HIS A 44 -1.09 12.46 -11.94
C HIS A 44 -2.43 12.22 -11.24
N THR A 45 -2.68 11.01 -10.74
CA THR A 45 -3.85 10.69 -9.92
C THR A 45 -3.82 11.48 -8.62
N TRP A 46 -2.65 11.60 -7.97
CA TRP A 46 -2.51 12.41 -6.77
C TRP A 46 -2.89 13.88 -6.96
N MET A 47 -2.64 14.43 -8.14
CA MET A 47 -2.99 15.82 -8.45
C MET A 47 -4.50 16.04 -8.61
N THR A 48 -5.29 14.99 -8.71
CA THR A 48 -6.76 15.05 -8.81
C THR A 48 -7.49 14.61 -7.53
N GLU A 49 -6.77 14.00 -6.58
CA GLU A 49 -7.33 13.59 -5.28
C GLU A 49 -7.60 14.82 -4.40
N ARG A 50 -8.86 15.06 -4.03
CA ARG A 50 -9.29 16.22 -3.22
C ARG A 50 -8.73 16.18 -1.80
N GLU A 51 -8.53 14.98 -1.27
CA GLU A 51 -8.06 14.71 0.08
C GLU A 51 -6.52 14.71 0.18
N ARG A 52 -5.82 15.05 -0.91
CA ARG A 52 -4.36 14.96 -0.95
C ARG A 52 -3.69 16.31 -1.06
N VAL A 53 -2.65 16.46 -0.27
CA VAL A 53 -1.70 17.57 -0.34
C VAL A 53 -0.33 17.02 -0.71
N VAL A 54 0.29 17.57 -1.75
CA VAL A 54 1.66 17.22 -2.13
C VAL A 54 2.51 18.50 -2.08
N ILE A 55 3.57 18.47 -1.28
CA ILE A 55 4.48 19.60 -1.09
C ILE A 55 5.82 19.26 -1.74
N LEU A 56 6.33 20.21 -2.52
CA LEU A 56 7.62 20.21 -3.17
C LEU A 56 8.58 21.16 -2.46
N GLY A 57 9.80 20.69 -2.16
CA GLY A 57 10.88 21.53 -1.63
C GLY A 57 11.90 21.85 -2.71
N LYS A 58 12.21 23.12 -2.90
CA LYS A 58 13.19 23.60 -3.89
C LYS A 58 14.35 24.34 -3.23
N ARG A 59 15.56 24.11 -3.73
CA ARG A 59 16.76 24.87 -3.39
C ARG A 59 17.26 25.60 -4.62
N LYS A 60 17.31 26.93 -4.58
CA LYS A 60 17.69 27.75 -5.76
C LYS A 60 16.93 27.29 -7.02
N TRP A 61 15.60 27.15 -6.92
CA TRP A 61 14.66 26.74 -7.98
C TRP A 61 14.75 25.27 -8.42
N LYS A 62 15.77 24.52 -8.00
CA LYS A 62 15.89 23.10 -8.29
C LYS A 62 15.06 22.29 -7.29
N LEU A 63 14.24 21.36 -7.78
CA LEU A 63 13.50 20.42 -6.95
C LEU A 63 14.46 19.49 -6.21
N VAL A 64 14.32 19.39 -4.88
CA VAL A 64 15.17 18.56 -4.03
C VAL A 64 14.40 17.64 -3.10
N ALA A 65 13.12 17.88 -2.88
CA ALA A 65 12.30 17.03 -2.02
C ALA A 65 10.82 17.05 -2.41
N LEU A 66 10.13 15.96 -2.09
CA LEU A 66 8.67 15.81 -2.17
C LEU A 66 8.17 15.10 -0.91
N ASN A 67 7.02 15.51 -0.41
CA ASN A 67 6.26 14.79 0.61
C ASN A 67 4.77 14.88 0.29
N SER A 68 4.04 13.77 0.50
CA SER A 68 2.60 13.69 0.30
C SER A 68 1.87 13.39 1.59
N ALA A 69 0.70 13.97 1.75
CA ALA A 69 -0.20 13.83 2.87
C ALA A 69 -1.62 13.56 2.34
N LEU A 70 -2.20 12.41 2.68
CA LEU A 70 -3.57 12.03 2.36
C LEU A 70 -4.44 12.21 3.61
N LEU A 71 -5.47 13.04 3.51
CA LEU A 71 -6.47 13.25 4.56
C LEU A 71 -7.44 12.06 4.56
N VAL A 72 -7.63 11.44 5.71
CA VAL A 72 -8.48 10.27 5.90
C VAL A 72 -9.29 10.39 7.19
N ASP A 73 -10.14 9.41 7.47
CA ASP A 73 -10.92 9.31 8.71
C ASP A 73 -11.75 10.57 8.98
N GLY A 74 -12.44 11.07 7.95
CA GLY A 74 -13.26 12.29 8.07
C GLY A 74 -12.45 13.57 8.27
N GLY A 75 -11.19 13.58 7.84
CA GLY A 75 -10.29 14.73 7.99
C GLY A 75 -9.67 14.86 9.37
N GLN A 76 -9.71 13.83 10.19
CA GLN A 76 -9.07 13.81 11.52
C GLN A 76 -7.65 13.23 11.50
N THR A 77 -7.34 12.45 10.47
CA THR A 77 -6.05 11.77 10.32
C THR A 77 -5.42 12.14 8.98
N VAL A 78 -4.10 12.27 8.97
CA VAL A 78 -3.30 12.38 7.76
C VAL A 78 -2.38 11.16 7.62
N VAL A 79 -2.37 10.55 6.44
CA VAL A 79 -1.41 9.49 6.07
C VAL A 79 -0.27 10.13 5.28
N LEU A 80 0.95 10.05 5.83
CA LEU A 80 2.15 10.53 5.16
C LEU A 80 2.74 9.44 4.27
N GLU A 81 3.00 9.78 3.02
CA GLU A 81 3.60 8.87 2.05
C GLU A 81 4.45 9.60 1.01
N GLY A 82 5.18 8.84 0.21
CA GLY A 82 5.88 9.39 -0.94
C GLY A 82 7.04 10.33 -0.63
N LEU A 83 7.59 10.31 0.59
CA LEU A 83 8.75 11.14 0.92
C LEU A 83 9.93 10.82 -0.01
N ARG A 84 10.40 11.84 -0.72
CA ARG A 84 11.56 11.78 -1.62
C ARG A 84 12.53 12.89 -1.28
N VAL A 85 13.83 12.57 -1.31
CA VAL A 85 14.91 13.56 -1.23
C VAL A 85 15.93 13.24 -2.30
N CYS A 86 16.25 14.24 -3.11
CA CYS A 86 17.27 14.14 -4.15
C CYS A 86 18.57 13.51 -3.58
N PRO A 87 19.19 12.53 -4.26
CA PRO A 87 20.38 11.86 -3.76
C PRO A 87 21.49 12.82 -3.27
N SER A 88 21.73 13.91 -3.98
CA SER A 88 22.73 14.92 -3.63
C SER A 88 22.41 15.73 -2.35
N GLU A 89 21.18 15.69 -1.86
CA GLU A 89 20.71 16.41 -0.66
C GLU A 89 20.42 15.48 0.53
N ARG A 90 20.61 14.17 0.35
CA ARG A 90 20.45 13.19 1.45
C ARG A 90 21.50 13.41 2.54
N GLY A 91 21.17 13.07 3.77
CA GLY A 91 22.05 13.27 4.93
C GLY A 91 22.10 14.72 5.45
N ARG A 92 21.48 15.70 4.78
CA ARG A 92 21.50 17.13 5.13
C ARG A 92 20.25 17.61 5.88
N GLY A 93 19.45 16.70 6.40
CA GLY A 93 18.24 17.06 7.16
C GLY A 93 17.02 17.47 6.34
N VAL A 94 17.10 17.49 5.00
CA VAL A 94 16.03 17.96 4.09
C VAL A 94 14.71 17.19 4.33
N ALA A 95 14.78 15.87 4.55
CA ALA A 95 13.60 15.06 4.86
C ALA A 95 12.85 15.58 6.11
N GLY A 96 13.57 15.91 7.18
CA GLY A 96 12.97 16.47 8.39
C GLY A 96 12.38 17.87 8.19
N VAL A 97 13.02 18.69 7.34
CA VAL A 97 12.49 20.03 7.02
C VAL A 97 11.17 19.93 6.29
N ILE A 98 11.09 19.18 5.17
CA ILE A 98 9.85 19.07 4.41
C ILE A 98 8.73 18.42 5.21
N GLN A 99 9.03 17.45 6.09
CA GLN A 99 8.01 16.87 6.97
C GLN A 99 7.46 17.90 7.96
N ARG A 100 8.31 18.73 8.59
CA ARG A 100 7.84 19.81 9.47
C ARG A 100 7.01 20.87 8.73
N VAL A 101 7.40 21.21 7.50
CA VAL A 101 6.63 22.12 6.64
C VAL A 101 5.26 21.51 6.32
N THR A 102 5.23 20.24 5.95
CA THR A 102 3.96 19.52 5.71
C THR A 102 3.08 19.52 6.96
N ASP A 103 3.64 19.22 8.13
CA ASP A 103 2.90 19.22 9.40
C ASP A 103 2.30 20.62 9.69
N ARG A 104 3.06 21.70 9.52
CA ARG A 104 2.56 23.08 9.71
C ARG A 104 1.46 23.43 8.72
N TYR A 105 1.67 23.13 7.45
CA TYR A 105 0.67 23.39 6.41
C TYR A 105 -0.65 22.66 6.68
N ILE A 106 -0.56 21.36 7.03
CA ILE A 106 -1.76 20.56 7.35
C ILE A 106 -2.49 21.15 8.57
N LYS A 107 -1.79 21.50 9.63
CA LYS A 107 -2.41 22.13 10.80
C LYS A 107 -3.11 23.45 10.50
N GLN A 108 -2.49 24.27 9.66
CA GLN A 108 -3.02 25.59 9.30
C GLN A 108 -4.26 25.48 8.41
N VAL A 109 -4.25 24.56 7.44
CA VAL A 109 -5.32 24.44 6.45
C VAL A 109 -6.41 23.46 6.87
N TYR A 110 -6.04 22.43 7.66
CA TYR A 110 -6.93 21.37 8.13
C TYR A 110 -6.84 21.22 9.66
N PRO A 111 -7.37 22.19 10.43
CA PRO A 111 -7.22 22.22 11.90
C PRO A 111 -7.89 21.04 12.63
N SER A 112 -8.78 20.30 11.97
CA SER A 112 -9.40 19.07 12.49
C SER A 112 -8.43 17.88 12.55
N VAL A 113 -7.29 17.94 11.83
CA VAL A 113 -6.31 16.86 11.84
C VAL A 113 -5.54 16.83 13.16
N THR A 114 -5.75 15.77 13.92
CA THR A 114 -5.10 15.54 15.22
C THR A 114 -4.06 14.42 15.17
N THR A 115 -4.13 13.57 14.17
CA THR A 115 -3.33 12.35 14.09
C THR A 115 -2.62 12.24 12.76
N LYS A 116 -1.38 11.77 12.77
CA LYS A 116 -0.67 11.36 11.56
C LYS A 116 -0.27 9.90 11.62
N ARG A 117 -0.40 9.23 10.49
CA ARG A 117 -0.02 7.84 10.28
C ARG A 117 0.96 7.71 9.14
N LEU A 118 1.77 6.68 9.22
CA LEU A 118 2.61 6.24 8.13
C LEU A 118 2.85 4.74 8.22
N THR A 119 3.15 4.14 7.08
CA THR A 119 3.69 2.79 7.00
C THR A 119 5.11 2.84 6.46
N ARG A 120 5.94 1.87 6.85
CA ARG A 120 7.33 1.78 6.42
C ARG A 120 7.85 0.36 6.49
N SER A 121 8.88 0.05 5.72
CA SER A 121 9.59 -1.24 5.74
C SER A 121 11.02 -1.15 6.27
N ASP A 122 11.58 0.06 6.36
CA ASP A 122 12.93 0.27 6.86
C ASP A 122 12.95 0.47 8.38
N ASN A 123 14.06 0.16 9.01
CA ASN A 123 14.29 0.43 10.42
C ASN A 123 15.03 1.78 10.59
N PRO A 124 14.36 2.84 11.04
CA PRO A 124 14.99 4.16 11.21
C PRO A 124 15.81 4.26 12.51
N GLY A 125 15.85 3.19 13.30
CA GLY A 125 16.46 3.15 14.62
C GLY A 125 15.51 3.53 15.76
N PRO A 126 15.83 3.07 16.99
CA PRO A 126 14.93 3.16 18.16
C PRO A 126 14.58 4.60 18.54
N GLU A 127 15.51 5.55 18.42
CA GLU A 127 15.27 6.97 18.74
C GLU A 127 14.18 7.59 17.86
N LYS A 128 14.11 7.25 16.59
CA LYS A 128 13.06 7.76 15.70
C LYS A 128 11.74 7.01 15.90
N LEU A 129 11.80 5.70 16.12
CA LEU A 129 10.61 4.88 16.38
C LEU A 129 9.94 5.27 17.71
N SER A 130 10.69 5.62 18.74
CA SER A 130 10.13 6.04 20.04
C SER A 130 9.24 7.29 19.98
N LYS A 131 9.29 8.03 18.87
CA LYS A 131 8.43 9.21 18.62
C LYS A 131 7.06 8.83 18.06
N PHE A 132 6.81 7.55 17.82
CA PHE A 132 5.57 7.02 17.27
C PHE A 132 5.02 5.92 18.16
N ILE A 133 3.71 5.73 18.11
CA ILE A 133 3.04 4.54 18.59
C ILE A 133 3.12 3.48 17.50
N PHE A 134 3.68 2.33 17.81
CA PHE A 134 3.65 1.17 16.92
C PHE A 134 2.29 0.51 17.04
N LEU A 135 1.52 0.46 15.95
CA LEU A 135 0.17 -0.09 15.94
C LEU A 135 0.12 -1.56 15.50
N ALA A 136 0.85 -1.88 14.45
CA ALA A 136 0.84 -3.22 13.87
C ALA A 136 2.01 -3.45 12.92
N CYS A 137 2.20 -4.72 12.56
CA CYS A 137 3.13 -5.16 11.53
C CYS A 137 2.49 -6.21 10.65
N ARG A 138 2.77 -6.18 9.34
CA ARG A 138 2.37 -7.22 8.38
C ARG A 138 3.61 -7.77 7.68
N ALA A 139 3.58 -9.05 7.32
CA ALA A 139 4.57 -9.64 6.43
C ALA A 139 4.25 -9.35 4.97
N ILE A 140 5.28 -9.30 4.13
CA ILE A 140 5.15 -9.10 2.68
C ILE A 140 5.88 -10.23 1.95
N LEU A 141 5.15 -11.03 1.20
CA LEU A 141 5.70 -12.03 0.28
C LEU A 141 5.85 -11.39 -1.10
N SER A 142 7.06 -11.44 -1.65
CA SER A 142 7.40 -10.81 -2.93
C SER A 142 7.73 -11.87 -3.97
N LEU A 143 6.89 -11.97 -4.99
CA LEU A 143 7.06 -12.91 -6.10
C LEU A 143 7.41 -12.15 -7.38
N PHE A 144 8.25 -12.75 -8.21
CA PHE A 144 8.65 -12.20 -9.50
C PHE A 144 8.73 -13.29 -10.57
N GLY A 145 8.28 -12.98 -11.76
CA GLY A 145 8.37 -13.86 -12.92
C GLY A 145 7.81 -13.21 -14.18
N GLU A 146 7.96 -13.86 -15.31
CA GLU A 146 7.31 -13.46 -16.56
C GLU A 146 5.83 -13.87 -16.55
N ALA A 147 4.95 -13.06 -17.13
CA ALA A 147 3.50 -13.26 -17.11
C ALA A 147 3.07 -14.66 -17.62
N GLU A 148 3.72 -15.16 -18.68
CA GLU A 148 3.42 -16.48 -19.23
C GLU A 148 3.70 -17.61 -18.24
N ARG A 149 4.59 -17.40 -17.26
CA ARG A 149 4.91 -18.40 -16.23
C ARG A 149 3.86 -18.47 -15.14
N PHE A 150 3.14 -17.38 -14.88
CA PHE A 150 2.12 -17.36 -13.85
C PHE A 150 0.96 -18.34 -14.09
N LYS A 151 0.62 -18.66 -15.36
CA LYS A 151 -0.40 -19.69 -15.65
C LYS A 151 0.01 -21.07 -15.12
N GLY A 152 1.25 -21.47 -15.37
CA GLY A 152 1.83 -22.72 -14.85
C GLY A 152 1.94 -22.69 -13.31
N PHE A 153 2.43 -21.60 -12.77
CA PHE A 153 2.53 -21.38 -11.33
C PHE A 153 1.18 -21.55 -10.62
N VAL A 154 0.14 -20.86 -11.07
CA VAL A 154 -1.23 -20.98 -10.52
C VAL A 154 -1.74 -22.42 -10.61
N SER A 155 -1.53 -23.11 -11.72
CA SER A 155 -1.90 -24.52 -11.87
C SER A 155 -1.18 -25.42 -10.86
N GLY A 156 0.12 -25.17 -10.63
CA GLY A 156 0.90 -25.86 -9.60
C GLY A 156 0.38 -25.62 -8.18
N LEU A 157 0.04 -24.36 -7.86
CA LEU A 157 -0.55 -24.01 -6.56
C LEU A 157 -1.91 -24.71 -6.35
N LYS A 158 -2.76 -24.80 -7.38
CA LYS A 158 -4.04 -25.53 -7.30
C LYS A 158 -3.82 -26.99 -6.97
N THR A 159 -2.89 -27.64 -7.65
CA THR A 159 -2.57 -29.06 -7.40
C THR A 159 -2.09 -29.27 -5.96
N LYS A 160 -1.23 -28.39 -5.43
CA LYS A 160 -0.80 -28.42 -4.03
C LYS A 160 -1.97 -28.26 -3.06
N LEU A 161 -2.87 -27.33 -3.34
CA LEU A 161 -4.03 -27.05 -2.50
C LEU A 161 -5.00 -28.24 -2.47
N GLU A 162 -5.36 -28.80 -3.62
CA GLU A 162 -6.25 -29.97 -3.74
C GLU A 162 -5.71 -31.21 -3.01
N SER A 163 -4.39 -31.39 -2.99
CA SER A 163 -3.76 -32.48 -2.25
C SER A 163 -3.98 -32.32 -0.72
N THR A 164 -4.05 -31.10 -0.23
CA THR A 164 -4.30 -30.75 1.17
C THR A 164 -5.78 -30.83 1.52
N GLU A 165 -6.68 -30.39 0.62
CA GLU A 165 -8.14 -30.42 0.82
C GLU A 165 -8.69 -31.84 0.99
N LYS A 166 -8.16 -32.79 0.24
CA LYS A 166 -8.58 -34.19 0.34
C LYS A 166 -8.33 -34.80 1.71
N SER A 167 -7.37 -34.24 2.46
CA SER A 167 -7.06 -34.68 3.81
C SER A 167 -7.96 -34.04 4.89
N ASP A 168 -8.39 -32.78 4.68
CA ASP A 168 -8.99 -31.99 5.76
C ASP A 168 -10.50 -31.72 5.59
N GLY A 169 -11.11 -32.08 4.43
CA GLY A 169 -12.55 -31.92 4.18
C GLY A 169 -13.08 -30.48 4.16
N ASN A 170 -12.18 -29.49 4.07
CA ASN A 170 -12.52 -28.06 4.18
C ASN A 170 -12.93 -27.48 2.80
N ASN A 171 -14.23 -27.34 2.55
CA ASN A 171 -14.79 -26.85 1.29
C ASN A 171 -15.21 -25.37 1.36
N GLN A 172 -14.43 -24.53 2.04
CA GLN A 172 -14.70 -23.08 2.10
C GLN A 172 -14.54 -22.42 0.72
N LYS A 173 -15.51 -21.60 0.34
CA LYS A 173 -15.54 -20.87 -0.94
C LYS A 173 -15.11 -19.42 -0.73
N LEU A 174 -14.56 -18.83 -1.76
CA LEU A 174 -14.31 -17.38 -1.85
C LEU A 174 -15.31 -16.78 -2.82
N PHE A 175 -15.73 -15.56 -2.50
CA PHE A 175 -16.71 -14.81 -3.27
C PHE A 175 -16.13 -13.46 -3.64
N VAL A 176 -16.22 -13.10 -4.91
CA VAL A 176 -15.87 -11.76 -5.38
C VAL A 176 -17.03 -10.82 -5.09
N LEU A 177 -16.75 -9.71 -4.39
CA LEU A 177 -17.72 -8.65 -4.18
C LEU A 177 -17.92 -7.85 -5.47
N LYS A 178 -19.13 -7.83 -5.99
CA LYS A 178 -19.48 -7.17 -7.25
C LYS A 178 -20.17 -5.82 -7.06
N ASP A 179 -20.64 -5.55 -5.85
CA ASP A 179 -21.45 -4.41 -5.54
C ASP A 179 -20.86 -3.62 -4.36
N ILE A 180 -20.79 -2.31 -4.52
CA ILE A 180 -20.36 -1.39 -3.48
C ILE A 180 -21.22 -1.47 -2.23
N HIS A 181 -22.51 -1.77 -2.35
CA HIS A 181 -23.40 -1.92 -1.19
C HIS A 181 -23.00 -3.12 -0.33
N GLN A 182 -22.56 -4.22 -0.95
CA GLN A 182 -22.02 -5.37 -0.22
C GLN A 182 -20.75 -4.99 0.53
N LEU A 183 -19.82 -4.31 -0.16
CA LEU A 183 -18.60 -3.83 0.45
C LEU A 183 -18.87 -2.88 1.62
N LYS A 184 -19.79 -1.92 1.43
CA LYS A 184 -20.20 -0.97 2.46
C LYS A 184 -20.77 -1.68 3.69
N ALA A 185 -21.66 -2.66 3.49
CA ALA A 185 -22.26 -3.44 4.59
C ALA A 185 -21.17 -4.18 5.40
N ILE A 186 -20.19 -4.76 4.73
CA ILE A 186 -19.07 -5.45 5.38
C ILE A 186 -18.15 -4.45 6.11
N LEU A 187 -17.71 -3.39 5.43
CA LEU A 187 -16.72 -2.45 5.98
C LEU A 187 -17.27 -1.62 7.14
N LEU A 188 -18.56 -1.36 7.19
CA LEU A 188 -19.20 -0.60 8.27
C LEU A 188 -19.70 -1.46 9.44
N ASP A 189 -19.50 -2.80 9.39
CA ASP A 189 -19.77 -3.65 10.54
C ASP A 189 -18.84 -3.27 11.71
N PRO A 190 -19.38 -2.91 12.89
CA PRO A 190 -18.58 -2.45 14.03
C PRO A 190 -17.59 -3.52 14.55
N ASP A 191 -17.87 -4.81 14.35
CA ASP A 191 -17.04 -5.91 14.79
C ASP A 191 -15.98 -6.33 13.76
N LEU A 192 -15.97 -5.71 12.58
CA LEU A 192 -15.07 -6.09 11.47
C LEU A 192 -13.60 -6.11 11.89
N SER A 193 -13.15 -5.04 12.53
CA SER A 193 -11.75 -4.90 12.93
C SER A 193 -11.27 -6.01 13.85
N LEU A 194 -12.13 -6.43 14.79
CA LEU A 194 -11.83 -7.53 15.70
C LEU A 194 -11.86 -8.87 14.99
N ARG A 195 -12.88 -9.11 14.17
CA ARG A 195 -13.12 -10.36 13.45
C ARG A 195 -12.01 -10.70 12.46
N LEU A 196 -11.62 -9.71 11.64
CA LEU A 196 -10.56 -9.83 10.64
C LEU A 196 -9.17 -9.56 11.21
N GLN A 197 -9.06 -9.23 12.49
CA GLN A 197 -7.80 -8.82 13.13
C GLN A 197 -7.08 -7.73 12.31
N LEU A 198 -7.83 -6.67 11.94
CA LEU A 198 -7.28 -5.60 11.13
C LEU A 198 -6.06 -4.97 11.82
N PRO A 199 -4.94 -4.81 11.13
CA PRO A 199 -3.72 -4.26 11.69
C PRO A 199 -3.96 -2.83 12.21
N GLY A 200 -3.81 -2.63 13.53
CA GLY A 200 -4.10 -1.34 14.16
C GLY A 200 -5.53 -0.82 13.94
N GLY A 201 -6.50 -1.73 13.71
CA GLY A 201 -7.90 -1.39 13.41
C GLY A 201 -8.12 -0.72 12.04
N ALA A 202 -7.18 -0.86 11.10
CA ALA A 202 -7.25 -0.25 9.79
C ALA A 202 -7.16 -1.28 8.65
N ILE A 203 -7.85 -1.00 7.56
CA ILE A 203 -7.59 -1.61 6.27
C ILE A 203 -6.36 -0.91 5.71
N ILE A 204 -5.29 -1.64 5.50
CA ILE A 204 -4.10 -1.09 4.86
C ILE A 204 -4.13 -1.51 3.39
N GLN A 205 -4.45 -0.56 2.52
CA GLN A 205 -4.38 -0.77 1.08
C GLN A 205 -3.00 -0.37 0.61
N ASP A 206 -2.20 -1.36 0.24
CA ASP A 206 -0.80 -1.15 -0.13
C ASP A 206 -0.03 -0.54 1.06
N TRP A 207 0.21 0.75 1.08
CA TRP A 207 0.91 1.46 2.16
C TRP A 207 0.02 2.50 2.88
N GLN A 208 -1.29 2.53 2.59
CA GLN A 208 -2.22 3.54 3.10
C GLN A 208 -3.20 2.93 4.10
N PRO A 209 -3.05 3.20 5.41
CA PRO A 209 -3.96 2.73 6.46
C PRO A 209 -5.21 3.62 6.53
N LEU A 210 -6.37 3.02 6.34
CA LEU A 210 -7.70 3.64 6.34
C LEU A 210 -8.59 2.94 7.36
N LYS A 211 -9.20 3.67 8.29
CA LYS A 211 -10.21 3.05 9.16
C LYS A 211 -11.42 2.59 8.33
N PRO A 212 -12.05 1.45 8.69
CA PRO A 212 -13.29 1.00 8.06
C PRO A 212 -14.45 1.90 8.53
N MET A 213 -14.63 3.02 7.85
CA MET A 213 -15.65 4.01 8.16
C MET A 213 -16.14 4.71 6.89
N GLU A 214 -17.36 5.26 6.94
CA GLU A 214 -18.05 5.80 5.77
C GLU A 214 -17.23 6.85 4.99
N SER A 215 -16.56 7.74 5.69
CA SER A 215 -15.75 8.80 5.06
C SER A 215 -14.56 8.28 4.23
N ASN A 216 -14.11 7.04 4.45
CA ASN A 216 -13.01 6.42 3.72
C ASN A 216 -13.48 5.53 2.56
N LEU A 217 -14.79 5.21 2.49
CA LEU A 217 -15.32 4.33 1.42
C LEU A 217 -15.08 4.93 0.04
N GLU A 218 -15.33 6.22 -0.13
CA GLU A 218 -15.13 6.92 -1.40
C GLU A 218 -13.68 6.86 -1.88
N ILE A 219 -12.72 6.88 -0.95
CA ILE A 219 -11.29 6.71 -1.25
C ILE A 219 -11.04 5.29 -1.76
N LEU A 220 -11.58 4.27 -1.09
CA LEU A 220 -11.40 2.86 -1.46
C LEU A 220 -12.09 2.53 -2.81
N GLU A 221 -13.28 3.08 -3.06
CA GLU A 221 -13.99 2.93 -4.34
C GLU A 221 -13.16 3.41 -5.53
N ARG A 222 -12.58 4.59 -5.42
CA ARG A 222 -11.74 5.17 -6.48
C ARG A 222 -10.49 4.36 -6.81
N ARG A 223 -10.12 3.39 -5.95
CA ARG A 223 -8.95 2.51 -6.17
C ARG A 223 -9.22 1.33 -7.10
N ASN A 224 -10.47 1.10 -7.49
CA ASN A 224 -10.89 -0.02 -8.35
C ASN A 224 -10.36 -1.38 -7.86
N LEU A 225 -10.44 -1.62 -6.54
CA LEU A 225 -9.96 -2.85 -5.93
C LEU A 225 -10.91 -4.02 -6.21
N THR A 226 -10.36 -5.18 -6.51
CA THR A 226 -11.13 -6.43 -6.59
C THR A 226 -11.16 -7.10 -5.22
N TRP A 227 -12.33 -7.09 -4.57
CA TRP A 227 -12.52 -7.59 -3.22
C TRP A 227 -13.02 -9.03 -3.22
N MET A 228 -12.49 -9.83 -2.28
CA MET A 228 -12.94 -11.21 -2.02
C MET A 228 -13.16 -11.45 -0.53
N VAL A 229 -14.19 -12.24 -0.21
CA VAL A 229 -14.56 -12.66 1.16
C VAL A 229 -14.88 -14.15 1.19
N ASP A 230 -14.81 -14.75 2.37
CA ASP A 230 -15.13 -16.16 2.59
C ASP A 230 -16.65 -16.44 2.72
N CYS A 231 -17.47 -15.41 2.99
CA CYS A 231 -18.92 -15.51 2.97
C CYS A 231 -19.61 -14.18 2.67
N PHE A 232 -20.85 -14.21 2.12
CA PHE A 232 -21.67 -13.03 1.87
C PHE A 232 -22.74 -12.80 2.93
N ASP A 233 -23.42 -13.87 3.32
CA ASP A 233 -24.67 -13.81 4.13
C ASP A 233 -24.37 -13.73 5.62
N ASP A 234 -23.16 -14.12 6.01
CA ASP A 234 -22.65 -14.03 7.35
C ASP A 234 -21.53 -13.00 7.46
N LYS A 235 -21.08 -12.77 8.68
CA LYS A 235 -19.94 -11.88 8.94
C LYS A 235 -18.63 -12.54 8.45
N PRO A 236 -17.94 -12.00 7.45
CA PRO A 236 -16.73 -12.65 6.92
C PRO A 236 -15.62 -12.75 7.99
N MET A 237 -14.93 -13.89 8.02
CA MET A 237 -13.76 -14.15 8.85
C MET A 237 -12.45 -13.97 8.08
N PHE A 238 -12.57 -13.84 6.76
CA PHE A 238 -11.46 -13.54 5.86
C PHE A 238 -11.89 -12.53 4.79
N MET A 239 -11.01 -11.59 4.51
CA MET A 239 -11.19 -10.60 3.45
C MET A 239 -9.84 -10.34 2.77
N SER A 240 -9.88 -10.18 1.48
CA SER A 240 -8.71 -9.79 0.70
C SER A 240 -9.11 -8.91 -0.47
N PHE A 241 -8.15 -8.20 -1.03
CA PHE A 241 -8.32 -7.48 -2.29
C PHE A 241 -7.01 -7.35 -3.04
N HIS A 242 -7.10 -7.10 -4.34
CA HIS A 242 -5.94 -6.69 -5.13
C HIS A 242 -6.18 -5.37 -5.84
N THR A 243 -5.08 -4.67 -6.12
CA THR A 243 -5.08 -3.47 -6.99
C THR A 243 -5.09 -3.90 -8.46
N PRO A 244 -5.66 -3.10 -9.38
CA PRO A 244 -5.34 -3.27 -10.79
C PRO A 244 -3.81 -3.31 -10.99
N PRO A 245 -3.26 -4.16 -11.86
CA PRO A 245 -1.84 -4.17 -12.19
C PRO A 245 -1.39 -2.81 -12.73
N TYR A 246 -0.24 -2.30 -12.26
CA TYR A 246 0.26 -1.00 -12.67
C TYR A 246 1.78 -1.04 -12.95
N PRO A 247 2.29 -0.17 -13.86
CA PRO A 247 3.69 -0.19 -14.23
C PRO A 247 4.60 0.36 -13.12
N VAL A 248 5.75 -0.29 -12.94
CA VAL A 248 6.86 0.15 -12.07
C VAL A 248 8.19 0.03 -12.82
N PRO A 249 9.22 0.83 -12.47
CA PRO A 249 10.53 0.79 -13.13
C PRO A 249 11.34 -0.50 -12.92
N PHE A 250 10.93 -1.36 -11.98
CA PHE A 250 11.66 -2.58 -11.61
C PHE A 250 12.06 -3.41 -12.84
N ASN A 251 13.31 -3.88 -12.83
CA ASN A 251 13.89 -4.74 -13.90
C ASN A 251 13.70 -4.20 -15.33
N GLY A 252 13.81 -2.87 -15.50
CA GLY A 252 13.63 -2.23 -16.81
C GLY A 252 12.18 -2.00 -17.23
N GLY A 253 11.23 -2.26 -16.36
CA GLY A 253 9.79 -2.10 -16.52
C GLY A 253 9.04 -3.40 -16.22
N SER A 254 8.26 -3.38 -15.17
CA SER A 254 7.42 -4.52 -14.75
C SER A 254 6.01 -4.06 -14.41
N LEU A 255 5.05 -4.97 -14.39
CA LEU A 255 3.74 -4.74 -13.78
C LEU A 255 3.79 -5.12 -12.30
N MET A 256 3.29 -4.24 -11.43
CA MET A 256 3.13 -4.49 -10.00
C MET A 256 1.67 -4.88 -9.71
N LEU A 257 1.49 -5.98 -8.99
CA LEU A 257 0.22 -6.41 -8.42
C LEU A 257 0.35 -6.48 -6.91
N ASN A 258 -0.45 -5.71 -6.20
CA ASN A 258 -0.52 -5.76 -4.73
C ASN A 258 -1.78 -6.51 -4.31
N ILE A 259 -1.61 -7.49 -3.42
CA ILE A 259 -2.69 -8.29 -2.82
C ILE A 259 -2.64 -8.08 -1.32
N ASP A 260 -3.71 -7.58 -0.72
CA ASP A 260 -3.84 -7.36 0.72
C ASP A 260 -4.79 -8.40 1.34
N MET A 261 -4.39 -9.05 2.43
CA MET A 261 -5.14 -10.12 3.07
C MET A 261 -5.34 -9.84 4.57
N PHE A 262 -6.54 -10.15 5.07
CA PHE A 262 -6.96 -9.97 6.47
C PHE A 262 -7.75 -11.18 6.95
N GLY A 263 -7.57 -11.56 8.21
CA GLY A 263 -8.18 -12.74 8.82
C GLY A 263 -7.14 -13.66 9.44
N THR A 264 -7.56 -14.84 9.90
CA THR A 264 -6.71 -15.76 10.68
C THR A 264 -6.51 -17.12 10.01
N ASP A 265 -7.22 -17.41 8.91
CA ASP A 265 -7.16 -18.70 8.23
C ASP A 265 -6.20 -18.65 7.03
N VAL A 266 -5.03 -19.28 7.21
CA VAL A 266 -4.01 -19.36 6.16
C VAL A 266 -4.43 -20.25 4.98
N PHE A 267 -5.34 -21.20 5.19
CA PHE A 267 -5.81 -22.04 4.11
C PHE A 267 -6.68 -21.23 3.13
N ILE A 268 -7.57 -20.38 3.66
CA ILE A 268 -8.34 -19.44 2.85
C ILE A 268 -7.41 -18.42 2.17
N ALA A 269 -6.35 -17.97 2.84
CA ALA A 269 -5.36 -17.08 2.24
C ALA A 269 -4.67 -17.70 1.01
N LYS A 270 -4.37 -19.01 1.04
CA LYS A 270 -3.83 -19.74 -0.11
C LYS A 270 -4.83 -19.78 -1.27
N LYS A 271 -6.11 -20.04 -0.99
CA LYS A 271 -7.18 -19.98 -1.99
C LYS A 271 -7.31 -18.57 -2.59
N ALA A 272 -7.24 -17.55 -1.74
CA ALA A 272 -7.34 -16.16 -2.15
C ALA A 272 -6.18 -15.75 -3.07
N LEU A 273 -4.95 -16.17 -2.77
CA LEU A 273 -3.81 -15.93 -3.67
C LEU A 273 -4.07 -16.49 -5.08
N ILE A 274 -4.50 -17.75 -5.16
CA ILE A 274 -4.85 -18.37 -6.45
C ILE A 274 -5.95 -17.57 -7.15
N ALA A 275 -7.05 -17.29 -6.45
CA ALA A 275 -8.20 -16.59 -7.02
C ALA A 275 -7.85 -15.17 -7.52
N HIS A 276 -7.03 -14.42 -6.77
CA HIS A 276 -6.55 -13.11 -7.20
C HIS A 276 -5.67 -13.18 -8.45
N LEU A 277 -4.74 -14.13 -8.50
CA LEU A 277 -3.89 -14.33 -9.67
C LEU A 277 -4.72 -14.71 -10.90
N GLU A 278 -5.73 -15.56 -10.75
CA GLU A 278 -6.63 -15.95 -11.85
C GLU A 278 -7.43 -14.77 -12.41
N GLN A 279 -7.81 -13.81 -11.58
CA GLN A 279 -8.55 -12.63 -12.04
C GLN A 279 -7.71 -11.75 -12.98
N VAL A 280 -6.39 -11.71 -12.77
CA VAL A 280 -5.50 -10.80 -13.51
C VAL A 280 -4.64 -11.50 -14.58
N ILE A 281 -4.64 -12.82 -14.63
CA ILE A 281 -3.68 -13.61 -15.43
C ILE A 281 -3.76 -13.34 -16.92
N GLU A 282 -4.90 -12.90 -17.43
CA GLU A 282 -5.09 -12.53 -18.84
C GLU A 282 -4.75 -11.06 -19.12
N GLU A 283 -4.60 -10.24 -18.09
CA GLU A 283 -4.28 -8.81 -18.18
C GLU A 283 -2.80 -8.52 -18.02
N ILE A 284 -2.06 -9.39 -17.31
CA ILE A 284 -0.63 -9.23 -17.06
C ILE A 284 0.20 -9.64 -18.29
N HIS A 285 1.27 -8.89 -18.53
CA HIS A 285 2.20 -9.14 -19.62
C HIS A 285 3.62 -8.68 -19.25
N GLY A 286 4.64 -9.22 -19.88
CA GLY A 286 6.04 -8.94 -19.58
C GLY A 286 6.41 -9.42 -18.17
N SER A 287 7.34 -8.73 -17.54
CA SER A 287 7.78 -9.02 -16.17
C SER A 287 6.72 -8.57 -15.15
N VAL A 288 6.45 -9.39 -14.15
CA VAL A 288 5.42 -9.14 -13.14
C VAL A 288 6.00 -9.31 -11.75
N VAL A 289 5.72 -8.33 -10.89
CA VAL A 289 6.01 -8.33 -9.46
C VAL A 289 4.69 -8.47 -8.71
N VAL A 290 4.59 -9.43 -7.80
CA VAL A 290 3.43 -9.60 -6.92
C VAL A 290 3.88 -9.40 -5.48
N HIS A 291 3.28 -8.43 -4.78
CA HIS A 291 3.43 -8.27 -3.34
C HIS A 291 2.16 -8.73 -2.63
N VAL A 292 2.30 -9.69 -1.71
CA VAL A 292 1.20 -10.19 -0.89
C VAL A 292 1.41 -9.72 0.55
N TYR A 293 0.58 -8.78 0.99
CA TYR A 293 0.58 -8.23 2.35
C TYR A 293 -0.36 -9.06 3.22
N MET A 294 0.15 -9.61 4.32
CA MET A 294 -0.60 -10.57 5.11
C MET A 294 -0.23 -10.51 6.60
N PRO A 295 -1.04 -11.11 7.51
CA PRO A 295 -0.62 -11.33 8.89
C PRO A 295 0.72 -12.08 8.96
N GLN A 296 1.61 -11.69 9.88
CA GLN A 296 2.93 -12.33 10.04
C GLN A 296 2.84 -13.84 10.25
N THR A 297 1.76 -14.32 10.89
CA THR A 297 1.49 -15.73 11.13
C THR A 297 1.31 -16.57 9.85
N PHE A 298 1.00 -15.90 8.71
CA PHE A 298 0.83 -16.60 7.42
C PHE A 298 2.14 -16.78 6.67
N TRP A 299 3.18 -15.99 7.00
CA TRP A 299 4.40 -15.90 6.22
C TRP A 299 5.00 -17.24 5.83
N GLU A 300 5.33 -18.08 6.82
CA GLU A 300 6.05 -19.34 6.53
C GLU A 300 5.21 -20.29 5.68
N ALA A 301 3.92 -20.42 5.99
CA ALA A 301 3.02 -21.29 5.25
C ALA A 301 2.75 -20.80 3.81
N MET A 302 2.70 -19.49 3.60
CA MET A 302 2.51 -18.89 2.27
C MET A 302 3.81 -18.97 1.46
N ARG A 303 4.96 -18.72 2.07
CA ARG A 303 6.27 -18.88 1.46
C ARG A 303 6.46 -20.30 0.95
N GLN A 304 6.29 -21.31 1.81
CA GLN A 304 6.41 -22.73 1.43
C GLN A 304 5.40 -23.14 0.35
N PHE A 305 4.18 -22.59 0.39
CA PHE A 305 3.17 -22.83 -0.62
C PHE A 305 3.60 -22.36 -2.00
N CYS A 306 4.28 -21.22 -2.08
CA CYS A 306 4.75 -20.62 -3.32
C CYS A 306 6.12 -21.14 -3.82
N GLU A 307 6.84 -21.93 -3.00
CA GLU A 307 8.13 -22.51 -3.39
C GLU A 307 8.04 -23.57 -4.48
N GLY A 308 9.18 -23.77 -5.18
CA GLY A 308 9.40 -24.91 -6.07
C GLY A 308 8.97 -24.68 -7.52
N ASP A 309 8.57 -23.48 -7.89
CA ASP A 309 8.36 -23.11 -9.31
C ASP A 309 9.65 -22.52 -9.90
N GLU A 310 9.99 -22.90 -11.13
CA GLU A 310 11.20 -22.40 -11.80
C GLU A 310 10.99 -21.03 -12.44
N GLY A 311 9.75 -20.70 -12.81
CA GLY A 311 9.38 -19.49 -13.54
C GLY A 311 8.91 -18.33 -12.70
N VAL A 312 8.35 -18.61 -11.51
CA VAL A 312 7.91 -17.58 -10.53
C VAL A 312 8.64 -17.81 -9.22
N LYS A 313 9.41 -16.83 -8.79
CA LYS A 313 10.31 -16.96 -7.63
C LYS A 313 10.06 -15.86 -6.61
N GLN A 314 10.27 -16.20 -5.36
CA GLN A 314 10.46 -15.19 -4.32
C GLN A 314 11.77 -14.44 -4.62
N TYR A 315 11.73 -13.10 -4.70
CA TYR A 315 12.88 -12.27 -5.04
C TYR A 315 13.38 -11.40 -3.87
N MET A 316 12.61 -11.30 -2.80
CA MET A 316 13.02 -10.67 -1.54
C MET A 316 12.85 -11.66 -0.40
N ASP A 317 13.79 -11.65 0.55
CA ASP A 317 13.65 -12.34 1.82
C ASP A 317 12.49 -11.78 2.64
N TYR A 318 12.26 -12.32 3.85
CA TYR A 318 11.26 -11.80 4.77
C TYR A 318 11.45 -10.31 5.02
N TRP A 319 10.39 -9.54 4.78
CA TRP A 319 10.33 -8.13 5.11
C TRP A 319 8.95 -7.73 5.61
N GLU A 320 8.87 -6.58 6.25
CA GLU A 320 7.71 -6.17 7.01
C GLU A 320 7.20 -4.79 6.60
N GLN A 321 5.90 -4.62 6.72
CA GLN A 321 5.25 -3.33 6.71
C GLN A 321 4.87 -2.97 8.15
N GLN A 322 5.58 -2.01 8.75
CA GLN A 322 5.27 -1.45 10.05
C GLN A 322 4.24 -0.34 9.92
N PHE A 323 3.24 -0.32 10.79
CA PHE A 323 2.22 0.71 10.85
C PHE A 323 2.42 1.55 12.13
N LEU A 324 2.63 2.84 11.93
CA LEU A 324 3.01 3.81 12.95
C LEU A 324 2.03 4.97 13.01
N GLU A 325 1.73 5.42 14.22
CA GLU A 325 0.86 6.56 14.48
C GLU A 325 1.55 7.57 15.42
N LYS A 326 1.23 8.84 15.25
CA LYS A 326 1.68 9.91 16.14
C LYS A 326 0.64 11.02 16.19
N GLU A 327 0.46 11.63 17.34
CA GLU A 327 -0.30 12.89 17.47
C GLU A 327 0.38 14.01 16.68
N MET A 328 -0.43 14.82 16.05
CA MET A 328 0.00 16.07 15.43
C MET A 328 0.00 17.16 16.50
N SER A 329 1.15 17.31 17.14
CA SER A 329 1.42 18.39 18.10
C SER A 329 1.63 19.75 17.46
#